data_42e33226b1bc9a4942216db36db3d5c3
#
_entry.id   42e33226b1bc9a4942216db36db3d5c3
#
_cell.length_a   1.000
_cell.length_b   1.000
_cell.length_c   1.000
_cell.angle_alpha   90.00
_cell.angle_beta   90.00
_cell.angle_gamma   90.00
#
_symmetry.space_group_name_H-M   'P 1'
#
loop_
_entity.id
_entity.type
_entity.pdbx_description
1 polymer ?
#
loop_
_entity_poly.entity_id
_entity_poly.type
_entity_poly.pdbx_seq_one_letter_code
_entity_poly.pdbx_strand_id
1 'polypeptide(L)'
;EPVTVPEPECYTSYSHPLPTADGRIIALKEDFDRPSAFVLIDTVERSERRITYTGDVSTRPALSPSGRLWWTEYRRSPLYAEKVASQLCYMDIESGKPKIIRKQRNALYPTPIREHGIAWVEYTYDGSYSVVVNGPLDLDRHNTIPYGKEVHGMAWDNLTDRLYLLITDDDGMHIARLTKEGLKRVTEPAYLTLSDLTARDGKLYYGSIASGRDELHSFDLATGREYQLSTSRFGSFDPSAVNDTLLLATTYDQRGYMPATQRIAFERVVEPTKIPQKMLLPKVKDWD
;
A
#
# COMPACT_ATOMS: atom_id res chain seq x y z
N GLU A 1 1.14 0.74 -19.95
CA GLU A 1 1.07 1.96 -20.77
C GLU A 1 0.78 3.17 -19.87
N PRO A 2 1.50 4.31 -20.01
CA PRO A 2 1.22 5.49 -19.22
C PRO A 2 -0.21 5.99 -19.43
N VAL A 3 -0.85 6.41 -18.35
CA VAL A 3 -2.16 7.05 -18.39
C VAL A 3 -1.98 8.48 -18.87
N THR A 4 -2.85 8.93 -19.77
CA THR A 4 -2.83 10.32 -20.22
C THR A 4 -3.34 11.22 -19.09
N VAL A 5 -2.47 12.09 -18.61
CA VAL A 5 -2.81 13.17 -17.68
C VAL A 5 -2.66 14.50 -18.40
N PRO A 6 -3.33 15.57 -17.96
CA PRO A 6 -3.07 16.92 -18.49
C PRO A 6 -1.58 17.26 -18.37
N GLU A 7 -1.03 17.93 -19.38
CA GLU A 7 0.36 18.34 -19.36
C GLU A 7 0.59 19.34 -18.21
N PRO A 8 1.44 19.02 -17.24
CA PRO A 8 1.66 19.88 -16.08
C PRO A 8 2.56 21.07 -16.45
N GLU A 9 2.28 22.22 -15.86
CA GLU A 9 3.09 23.44 -16.03
C GLU A 9 4.48 23.33 -15.36
N CYS A 10 4.63 22.42 -14.39
CA CYS A 10 5.86 22.17 -13.66
C CYS A 10 6.07 20.66 -13.44
N TYR A 11 7.26 20.28 -12.94
CA TYR A 11 7.52 18.89 -12.57
C TYR A 11 6.47 18.40 -11.57
N THR A 12 5.80 17.32 -11.92
CA THR A 12 4.68 16.78 -11.18
C THR A 12 4.85 15.26 -11.06
N SER A 13 4.64 14.74 -9.86
CA SER A 13 4.61 13.32 -9.57
C SER A 13 3.22 12.88 -9.15
N TYR A 14 2.82 11.69 -9.58
CA TYR A 14 1.61 11.01 -9.17
C TYR A 14 1.97 9.67 -8.56
N SER A 15 1.36 9.34 -7.42
CA SER A 15 1.56 8.06 -6.74
C SER A 15 0.23 7.46 -6.29
N HIS A 16 0.28 6.18 -5.94
CA HIS A 16 -0.86 5.43 -5.39
C HIS A 16 -2.14 5.54 -6.25
N PRO A 17 -2.12 5.21 -7.54
CA PRO A 17 -3.31 5.27 -8.37
C PRO A 17 -4.35 4.24 -7.90
N LEU A 18 -5.58 4.73 -7.66
CA LEU A 18 -6.71 3.95 -7.17
C LEU A 18 -7.83 3.96 -8.22
N PRO A 19 -8.30 2.79 -8.70
CA PRO A 19 -9.40 2.74 -9.65
C PRO A 19 -10.72 3.10 -8.95
N THR A 20 -11.53 3.91 -9.60
CA THR A 20 -12.91 4.19 -9.20
C THR A 20 -13.88 3.26 -9.93
N ALA A 21 -15.09 3.10 -9.40
CA ALA A 21 -16.11 2.23 -10.00
C ALA A 21 -16.57 2.70 -11.39
N ASP A 22 -16.45 3.99 -11.69
CA ASP A 22 -16.82 4.61 -12.96
C ASP A 22 -15.66 4.69 -13.97
N GLY A 23 -14.52 4.05 -13.68
CA GLY A 23 -13.38 3.96 -14.58
C GLY A 23 -12.41 5.14 -14.53
N ARG A 24 -12.63 6.11 -13.66
CA ARG A 24 -11.67 7.18 -13.39
C ARG A 24 -10.60 6.71 -12.40
N ILE A 25 -9.57 7.53 -12.22
CA ILE A 25 -8.44 7.21 -11.35
C ILE A 25 -8.27 8.31 -10.30
N ILE A 26 -8.14 7.92 -9.03
CA ILE A 26 -7.67 8.81 -7.99
C ILE A 26 -6.17 8.60 -7.83
N ALA A 27 -5.39 9.68 -7.72
CA ALA A 27 -3.97 9.62 -7.42
C ALA A 27 -3.58 10.71 -6.42
N LEU A 28 -2.52 10.48 -5.67
CA LEU A 28 -1.83 11.52 -4.92
C LEU A 28 -0.92 12.27 -5.89
N LYS A 29 -1.14 13.59 -5.99
CA LYS A 29 -0.36 14.48 -6.84
C LYS A 29 0.53 15.35 -5.97
N GLU A 30 1.79 15.44 -6.36
CA GLU A 30 2.82 16.23 -5.70
C GLU A 30 3.57 17.07 -6.74
N ASP A 31 3.74 18.35 -6.47
CA ASP A 31 4.55 19.28 -7.25
C ASP A 31 5.33 20.22 -6.32
N PHE A 32 6.22 21.06 -6.89
CA PHE A 32 7.04 21.96 -6.08
C PHE A 32 6.32 23.25 -5.65
N ASP A 33 5.24 23.59 -6.32
CA ASP A 33 4.60 24.92 -6.17
C ASP A 33 3.34 24.87 -5.31
N ARG A 34 2.80 23.66 -5.07
CA ARG A 34 1.50 23.48 -4.39
C ARG A 34 1.58 22.37 -3.33
N PRO A 35 0.74 22.46 -2.29
CA PRO A 35 0.60 21.35 -1.37
C PRO A 35 0.14 20.07 -2.07
N SER A 36 0.56 18.91 -1.57
CA SER A 36 0.12 17.61 -2.04
C SER A 36 -1.42 17.52 -2.04
N ALA A 37 -1.97 16.87 -3.03
CA ALA A 37 -3.41 16.78 -3.20
C ALA A 37 -3.84 15.43 -3.79
N PHE A 38 -5.00 14.94 -3.38
CA PHE A 38 -5.69 13.91 -4.14
C PHE A 38 -6.40 14.53 -5.34
N VAL A 39 -6.20 13.93 -6.49
CA VAL A 39 -6.81 14.33 -7.76
C VAL A 39 -7.63 13.19 -8.34
N LEU A 40 -8.68 13.54 -9.07
CA LEU A 40 -9.48 12.62 -9.89
C LEU A 40 -9.12 12.86 -11.35
N ILE A 41 -8.63 11.83 -12.00
CA ILE A 41 -8.19 11.82 -13.38
C ILE A 41 -9.24 11.11 -14.23
N ASP A 42 -9.76 11.79 -15.23
CA ASP A 42 -10.60 11.22 -16.27
C ASP A 42 -9.74 10.99 -17.53
N THR A 43 -9.52 9.72 -17.85
CA THR A 43 -8.66 9.34 -18.98
C THR A 43 -9.35 9.48 -20.33
N VAL A 44 -10.68 9.52 -20.37
CA VAL A 44 -11.49 9.69 -21.58
C VAL A 44 -11.56 11.15 -21.95
N GLU A 45 -11.91 12.01 -20.99
CA GLU A 45 -11.99 13.46 -21.18
C GLU A 45 -10.63 14.15 -21.11
N ARG A 46 -9.57 13.42 -20.71
CA ARG A 46 -8.20 13.94 -20.48
C ARG A 46 -8.21 15.13 -19.54
N SER A 47 -8.99 15.02 -18.48
CA SER A 47 -9.17 16.07 -17.50
C SER A 47 -8.72 15.63 -16.11
N GLU A 48 -8.34 16.59 -15.29
CA GLU A 48 -7.95 16.39 -13.90
C GLU A 48 -8.73 17.36 -13.01
N ARG A 49 -9.27 16.84 -11.94
CA ARG A 49 -9.94 17.66 -10.92
C ARG A 49 -9.34 17.35 -9.53
N ARG A 50 -8.90 18.40 -8.83
CA ARG A 50 -8.50 18.26 -7.43
C ARG A 50 -9.68 17.87 -6.55
N ILE A 51 -9.50 16.83 -5.77
CA ILE A 51 -10.47 16.36 -4.77
C ILE A 51 -10.25 17.15 -3.47
N THR A 52 -9.04 17.07 -2.90
CA THR A 52 -8.67 17.78 -1.66
C THR A 52 -7.17 17.95 -1.56
N TYR A 53 -6.73 18.98 -0.87
CA TYR A 53 -5.35 19.06 -0.40
C TYR A 53 -5.14 18.10 0.78
N THR A 54 -3.93 17.61 0.94
CA THR A 54 -3.52 16.74 2.05
C THR A 54 -2.34 17.35 2.80
N GLY A 55 -2.10 16.86 4.01
CA GLY A 55 -0.80 16.95 4.64
C GLY A 55 0.18 15.94 4.03
N ASP A 56 1.22 15.64 4.78
CA ASP A 56 2.21 14.61 4.45
C ASP A 56 1.58 13.21 4.62
N VAL A 57 1.22 12.58 3.51
CA VAL A 57 0.57 11.25 3.49
C VAL A 57 1.57 10.20 3.95
N SER A 58 1.26 9.50 5.03
CA SER A 58 2.22 8.63 5.72
C SER A 58 2.29 7.20 5.18
N THR A 59 1.17 6.70 4.65
CA THR A 59 1.09 5.35 4.07
C THR A 59 0.12 5.33 2.89
N ARG A 60 0.15 4.23 2.14
CA ARG A 60 -0.73 4.04 0.99
C ARG A 60 -2.19 4.39 1.31
N PRO A 61 -2.84 5.27 0.54
CA PRO A 61 -4.27 5.52 0.64
C PRO A 61 -5.08 4.35 0.08
N ALA A 62 -6.35 4.28 0.43
CA ALA A 62 -7.25 3.25 -0.06
C ALA A 62 -8.64 3.79 -0.36
N LEU A 63 -9.30 3.23 -1.37
CA LEU A 63 -10.66 3.56 -1.77
C LEU A 63 -11.59 2.40 -1.41
N SER A 64 -12.67 2.69 -0.67
CA SER A 64 -13.71 1.70 -0.41
C SER A 64 -14.63 1.50 -1.61
N PRO A 65 -15.31 0.35 -1.75
CA PRO A 65 -16.33 0.15 -2.78
C PRO A 65 -17.43 1.21 -2.76
N SER A 66 -17.74 1.77 -1.59
CA SER A 66 -18.73 2.85 -1.43
C SER A 66 -18.24 4.24 -1.86
N GLY A 67 -17.06 4.36 -2.45
CA GLY A 67 -16.50 5.65 -2.91
C GLY A 67 -15.91 6.53 -1.82
N ARG A 68 -15.55 5.95 -0.67
CA ARG A 68 -14.87 6.67 0.39
C ARG A 68 -13.36 6.50 0.27
N LEU A 69 -12.65 7.61 0.13
CA LEU A 69 -11.19 7.68 0.14
C LEU A 69 -10.69 7.73 1.59
N TRP A 70 -9.76 6.85 1.93
CA TRP A 70 -9.11 6.76 3.23
C TRP A 70 -7.62 6.99 3.06
N TRP A 71 -7.00 7.76 4.00
CA TRP A 71 -5.57 7.97 4.04
C TRP A 71 -5.10 8.24 5.45
N THR A 72 -3.81 8.19 5.67
CA THR A 72 -3.16 8.64 6.89
C THR A 72 -2.20 9.77 6.57
N GLU A 73 -2.15 10.77 7.41
CA GLU A 73 -1.22 11.89 7.24
C GLU A 73 -0.51 12.25 8.54
N TYR A 74 0.76 12.62 8.44
CA TYR A 74 1.53 13.09 9.57
C TYR A 74 1.08 14.48 9.98
N ARG A 75 0.92 14.67 11.28
CA ARG A 75 0.65 15.97 11.89
C ARG A 75 1.58 16.24 13.05
N ARG A 76 2.17 17.41 13.05
CA ARG A 76 3.00 17.88 14.17
C ARG A 76 2.12 18.38 15.29
N SER A 77 2.56 18.17 16.52
CA SER A 77 1.90 18.74 17.69
C SER A 77 2.07 20.26 17.70
N PRO A 78 1.01 21.04 17.98
CA PRO A 78 1.14 22.49 18.14
C PRO A 78 2.00 22.90 19.34
N LEU A 79 2.13 22.00 20.35
CA LEU A 79 2.83 22.28 21.60
C LEU A 79 4.27 21.76 21.62
N TYR A 80 4.54 20.70 20.85
CA TYR A 80 5.84 20.01 20.86
C TYR A 80 6.32 19.78 19.44
N ALA A 81 7.29 20.57 18.99
CA ALA A 81 7.77 20.55 17.60
C ALA A 81 8.25 19.16 17.13
N GLU A 82 8.84 18.39 18.05
CA GLU A 82 9.38 17.05 17.76
C GLU A 82 8.31 15.94 17.80
N LYS A 83 7.11 16.24 18.28
CA LYS A 83 6.05 15.24 18.36
C LYS A 83 5.23 15.23 17.08
N VAL A 84 5.43 14.19 16.30
CA VAL A 84 4.67 13.90 15.08
C VAL A 84 3.82 12.65 15.30
N ALA A 85 2.59 12.66 14.84
CA ALA A 85 1.70 11.51 14.88
C ALA A 85 0.93 11.36 13.57
N SER A 86 0.77 10.15 13.09
CA SER A 86 -0.07 9.83 11.95
C SER A 86 -1.54 9.77 12.36
N GLN A 87 -2.40 10.40 11.57
CA GLN A 87 -3.84 10.47 11.81
C GLN A 87 -4.60 9.81 10.67
N LEU A 88 -5.65 9.06 11.01
CA LEU A 88 -6.54 8.44 10.04
C LEU A 88 -7.57 9.48 9.55
N CYS A 89 -7.58 9.70 8.25
CA CYS A 89 -8.46 10.64 7.55
C CYS A 89 -9.35 9.89 6.56
N TYR A 90 -10.52 10.45 6.28
CA TYR A 90 -11.37 9.97 5.21
C TYR A 90 -12.22 11.07 4.59
N MET A 91 -12.72 10.81 3.39
CA MET A 91 -13.61 11.68 2.67
C MET A 91 -14.48 10.87 1.70
N ASP A 92 -15.74 11.18 1.63
CA ASP A 92 -16.58 10.69 0.52
C ASP A 92 -16.29 11.58 -0.70
N ILE A 93 -15.88 11.00 -1.81
CA ILE A 93 -15.37 11.72 -3.00
C ILE A 93 -16.38 12.74 -3.53
N GLU A 94 -17.68 12.41 -3.45
CA GLU A 94 -18.76 13.28 -3.92
C GLU A 94 -19.05 14.44 -2.95
N SER A 95 -18.86 14.25 -1.64
CA SER A 95 -19.21 15.28 -0.63
C SER A 95 -18.12 16.29 -0.34
N GLY A 96 -16.88 16.00 -0.71
CA GLY A 96 -15.77 16.94 -0.76
C GLY A 96 -15.19 17.45 0.56
N LYS A 97 -15.57 16.92 1.74
CA LYS A 97 -15.05 17.39 3.04
C LYS A 97 -14.26 16.32 3.78
N PRO A 98 -12.94 16.53 3.99
CA PRO A 98 -12.11 15.61 4.77
C PRO A 98 -12.56 15.56 6.24
N LYS A 99 -12.52 14.37 6.82
CA LYS A 99 -12.78 14.11 8.24
C LYS A 99 -11.63 13.34 8.85
N ILE A 100 -11.33 13.62 10.12
CA ILE A 100 -10.29 12.94 10.91
C ILE A 100 -10.98 12.05 11.94
N ILE A 101 -10.73 10.75 11.90
CA ILE A 101 -11.30 9.81 12.89
C ILE A 101 -10.41 9.70 14.11
N ARG A 102 -9.10 9.62 13.92
CA ARG A 102 -8.15 9.43 15.01
C ARG A 102 -7.25 10.65 15.16
N LYS A 103 -7.26 11.21 16.35
CA LYS A 103 -6.35 12.26 16.75
C LYS A 103 -5.29 11.65 17.66
N GLN A 104 -4.02 11.97 17.44
CA GLN A 104 -2.87 11.66 18.31
C GLN A 104 -2.53 10.16 18.46
N ARG A 105 -2.94 9.28 17.53
CA ARG A 105 -2.44 7.91 17.43
C ARG A 105 -1.74 7.73 16.09
N ASN A 106 -0.70 6.93 16.06
CA ASN A 106 0.00 6.58 14.82
C ASN A 106 -0.83 5.54 14.05
N ALA A 107 -1.82 5.99 13.30
CA ALA A 107 -2.61 5.15 12.43
C ALA A 107 -1.92 5.03 11.07
N LEU A 108 -1.77 3.82 10.56
CA LEU A 108 -1.07 3.47 9.33
C LEU A 108 -1.92 2.49 8.50
N TYR A 109 -1.69 2.43 7.22
CA TYR A 109 -2.26 1.41 6.29
C TYR A 109 -3.78 1.26 6.40
N PRO A 110 -4.55 2.33 6.13
CA PRO A 110 -6.01 2.25 6.14
C PRO A 110 -6.48 1.25 5.09
N THR A 111 -7.26 0.26 5.50
CA THR A 111 -7.70 -0.84 4.65
C THR A 111 -9.22 -0.97 4.74
N PRO A 112 -9.98 -0.51 3.76
CA PRO A 112 -11.42 -0.72 3.69
C PRO A 112 -11.77 -2.21 3.67
N ILE A 113 -12.83 -2.55 4.41
CA ILE A 113 -13.36 -3.90 4.51
C ILE A 113 -14.81 -3.87 4.05
N ARG A 114 -15.11 -4.62 2.98
CA ARG A 114 -16.45 -4.61 2.38
C ARG A 114 -16.93 -3.17 2.12
N GLU A 115 -18.21 -2.88 2.26
CA GLU A 115 -18.80 -1.57 1.95
C GLU A 115 -18.51 -0.48 3.01
N HIS A 116 -18.54 -0.86 4.29
CA HIS A 116 -18.59 0.09 5.40
C HIS A 116 -17.54 -0.14 6.49
N GLY A 117 -16.83 -1.25 6.44
CA GLY A 117 -15.77 -1.57 7.40
C GLY A 117 -14.47 -0.88 7.06
N ILE A 118 -13.62 -0.75 8.07
CA ILE A 118 -12.26 -0.24 7.96
C ILE A 118 -11.35 -0.92 8.97
N ALA A 119 -10.16 -1.33 8.55
CA ALA A 119 -9.08 -1.69 9.43
C ALA A 119 -7.91 -0.72 9.26
N TRP A 120 -7.09 -0.58 10.28
CA TRP A 120 -5.84 0.17 10.22
C TRP A 120 -4.84 -0.41 11.21
N VAL A 121 -3.57 -0.13 10.99
CA VAL A 121 -2.50 -0.47 11.91
C VAL A 121 -2.30 0.69 12.88
N GLU A 122 -2.14 0.42 14.17
CA GLU A 122 -1.69 1.38 15.17
C GLU A 122 -0.26 1.01 15.58
N TYR A 123 0.61 2.01 15.61
CA TYR A 123 1.98 1.91 16.10
C TYR A 123 2.14 2.75 17.36
N THR A 124 2.76 2.19 18.38
CA THR A 124 3.01 2.86 19.66
C THR A 124 4.49 3.16 19.85
N TYR A 125 4.80 4.10 20.74
CA TYR A 125 6.18 4.54 20.96
C TYR A 125 7.11 3.48 21.55
N ASP A 126 6.57 2.42 22.12
CA ASP A 126 7.35 1.26 22.61
C ASP A 126 7.73 0.27 21.50
N GLY A 127 7.41 0.59 20.24
CA GLY A 127 7.72 -0.24 19.08
C GLY A 127 6.72 -1.37 18.84
N SER A 128 5.55 -1.35 19.50
CA SER A 128 4.52 -2.37 19.28
C SER A 128 3.53 -1.95 18.19
N TYR A 129 3.02 -2.94 17.47
CA TYR A 129 2.00 -2.79 16.45
C TYR A 129 0.72 -3.52 16.86
N SER A 130 -0.42 -2.97 16.47
CA SER A 130 -1.71 -3.65 16.56
C SER A 130 -2.56 -3.36 15.34
N VAL A 131 -3.38 -4.31 14.95
CA VAL A 131 -4.39 -4.11 13.90
C VAL A 131 -5.73 -3.84 14.55
N VAL A 132 -6.31 -2.69 14.27
CA VAL A 132 -7.65 -2.32 14.72
C VAL A 132 -8.64 -2.62 13.59
N VAL A 133 -9.65 -3.41 13.90
CA VAL A 133 -10.69 -3.81 12.96
C VAL A 133 -12.02 -3.19 13.40
N ASN A 134 -12.61 -2.41 12.53
CA ASN A 134 -13.96 -1.86 12.70
C ASN A 134 -14.82 -2.29 11.51
N GLY A 135 -15.28 -3.52 11.54
CA GLY A 135 -16.04 -4.12 10.44
C GLY A 135 -16.37 -5.59 10.71
N PRO A 136 -17.15 -6.20 9.83
CA PRO A 136 -17.71 -7.54 10.03
C PRO A 136 -16.72 -8.65 9.61
N LEU A 137 -15.54 -8.68 10.20
CA LEU A 137 -14.59 -9.79 10.06
C LEU A 137 -14.60 -10.67 11.30
N ASP A 138 -14.25 -11.94 11.13
CA ASP A 138 -14.06 -12.87 12.24
C ASP A 138 -12.69 -12.65 12.92
N LEU A 139 -12.52 -11.44 13.49
CA LEU A 139 -11.33 -10.96 14.19
C LEU A 139 -11.77 -10.14 15.40
N ASP A 140 -10.90 -10.02 16.37
CA ASP A 140 -11.09 -9.09 17.47
C ASP A 140 -10.97 -7.64 16.99
N ARG A 141 -11.56 -6.72 17.76
CA ARG A 141 -11.44 -5.29 17.45
C ARG A 141 -9.98 -4.82 17.51
N HIS A 142 -9.20 -5.37 18.43
CA HIS A 142 -7.76 -5.07 18.58
C HIS A 142 -6.98 -6.40 18.54
N ASN A 143 -6.10 -6.50 17.57
CA ASN A 143 -5.28 -7.68 17.33
C ASN A 143 -3.82 -7.28 17.49
N THR A 144 -3.18 -7.70 18.57
CA THR A 144 -1.78 -7.39 18.86
C THR A 144 -0.86 -8.15 17.93
N ILE A 145 0.10 -7.45 17.34
CA ILE A 145 1.19 -8.06 16.58
C ILE A 145 2.31 -8.41 17.55
N PRO A 146 2.87 -9.64 17.50
CA PRO A 146 3.96 -10.01 18.38
C PRO A 146 5.15 -9.05 18.29
N TYR A 147 5.77 -8.76 19.42
CA TYR A 147 6.95 -7.89 19.47
C TYR A 147 8.08 -8.44 18.58
N GLY A 148 8.87 -7.54 17.98
CA GLY A 148 9.91 -7.91 17.01
C GLY A 148 9.39 -8.12 15.58
N LYS A 149 8.09 -7.91 15.33
CA LYS A 149 7.49 -7.92 14.00
C LYS A 149 7.00 -6.54 13.64
N GLU A 150 7.41 -6.06 12.47
CA GLU A 150 7.03 -4.76 11.93
C GLU A 150 6.02 -4.92 10.79
N VAL A 151 5.02 -4.03 10.73
CA VAL A 151 4.00 -4.04 9.68
C VAL A 151 4.31 -2.97 8.65
N HIS A 152 4.46 -3.36 7.39
CA HIS A 152 4.78 -2.48 6.26
C HIS A 152 3.66 -2.37 5.22
N GLY A 153 2.53 -3.01 5.45
CA GLY A 153 1.38 -2.95 4.57
C GLY A 153 0.25 -3.83 5.07
N MET A 154 -0.96 -3.52 4.64
CA MET A 154 -2.14 -4.32 4.94
C MET A 154 -3.11 -4.27 3.76
N ALA A 155 -3.74 -5.40 3.45
CA ALA A 155 -4.76 -5.51 2.43
C ALA A 155 -5.88 -6.47 2.87
N TRP A 156 -7.10 -6.16 2.46
CA TRP A 156 -8.24 -7.05 2.59
C TRP A 156 -8.59 -7.67 1.24
N ASP A 157 -8.71 -8.98 1.21
CA ASP A 157 -9.14 -9.70 0.00
C ASP A 157 -10.63 -10.06 0.09
N ASN A 158 -11.37 -9.64 -0.93
CA ASN A 158 -12.82 -9.78 -1.02
C ASN A 158 -13.29 -11.23 -1.23
N LEU A 159 -12.49 -12.08 -1.85
CA LEU A 159 -12.85 -13.48 -2.12
C LEU A 159 -12.67 -14.34 -0.86
N THR A 160 -11.54 -14.22 -0.19
CA THR A 160 -11.24 -14.99 1.01
C THR A 160 -11.82 -14.38 2.29
N ASP A 161 -12.23 -13.11 2.22
CA ASP A 161 -12.71 -12.29 3.34
C ASP A 161 -11.71 -12.23 4.49
N ARG A 162 -10.41 -12.03 4.16
CA ARG A 162 -9.29 -12.06 5.10
C ARG A 162 -8.42 -10.82 4.99
N LEU A 163 -7.75 -10.48 6.09
CA LEU A 163 -6.69 -9.47 6.15
C LEU A 163 -5.33 -10.11 5.99
N TYR A 164 -4.53 -9.54 5.12
CA TYR A 164 -3.13 -9.89 4.86
C TYR A 164 -2.24 -8.72 5.22
N LEU A 165 -1.12 -9.01 5.86
CA LEU A 165 -0.14 -8.03 6.31
C LEU A 165 1.20 -8.32 5.67
N LEU A 166 1.89 -7.27 5.30
CA LEU A 166 3.30 -7.32 4.92
C LEU A 166 4.12 -7.13 6.21
N ILE A 167 4.86 -8.15 6.58
CA ILE A 167 5.58 -8.25 7.85
C ILE A 167 7.07 -8.34 7.60
N THR A 168 7.85 -7.65 8.42
CA THR A 168 9.28 -7.89 8.61
C THR A 168 9.52 -8.48 9.98
N ASP A 169 10.29 -9.52 10.05
CA ASP A 169 10.82 -10.13 11.29
C ASP A 169 12.26 -10.62 11.09
N ASP A 170 12.80 -11.38 12.06
CA ASP A 170 14.18 -11.88 12.01
C ASP A 170 14.49 -12.77 10.81
N ASP A 171 13.46 -13.41 10.21
CA ASP A 171 13.60 -14.26 9.02
C ASP A 171 13.59 -13.45 7.72
N GLY A 172 13.19 -12.17 7.76
CA GLY A 172 13.05 -11.29 6.62
C GLY A 172 11.62 -10.85 6.37
N MET A 173 11.37 -10.35 5.15
CA MET A 173 10.07 -9.81 4.76
C MET A 173 9.18 -10.89 4.14
N HIS A 174 7.91 -10.94 4.54
CA HIS A 174 6.94 -11.91 4.06
C HIS A 174 5.51 -11.40 4.20
N ILE A 175 4.56 -12.08 3.57
CA ILE A 175 3.13 -11.82 3.75
C ILE A 175 2.56 -12.84 4.74
N ALA A 176 1.80 -12.34 5.72
CA ALA A 176 1.09 -13.14 6.70
C ALA A 176 -0.40 -12.82 6.70
N ARG A 177 -1.23 -13.80 7.00
CA ARG A 177 -2.66 -13.64 7.22
C ARG A 177 -2.93 -13.41 8.70
N LEU A 178 -3.75 -12.41 9.03
CA LEU A 178 -4.22 -12.18 10.38
C LEU A 178 -5.35 -13.16 10.72
N THR A 179 -5.27 -13.79 11.88
CA THR A 179 -6.29 -14.69 12.46
C THR A 179 -6.48 -14.37 13.95
N LYS A 180 -7.52 -14.89 14.57
CA LYS A 180 -7.73 -14.76 16.04
C LYS A 180 -6.59 -15.31 16.84
N GLU A 181 -5.94 -16.38 16.36
CA GLU A 181 -4.81 -17.01 17.01
C GLU A 181 -3.47 -16.31 16.74
N GLY A 182 -3.47 -15.24 15.93
CA GLY A 182 -2.29 -14.47 15.54
C GLY A 182 -1.99 -14.54 14.04
N LEU A 183 -0.72 -14.35 13.70
CA LEU A 183 -0.25 -14.30 12.30
C LEU A 183 0.01 -15.71 11.75
N LYS A 184 -0.55 -16.02 10.59
CA LYS A 184 -0.22 -17.22 9.82
C LYS A 184 0.52 -16.83 8.55
N ARG A 185 1.75 -17.33 8.39
CA ARG A 185 2.60 -17.08 7.21
C ARG A 185 1.91 -17.56 5.93
N VAL A 186 1.98 -16.75 4.89
CA VAL A 186 1.41 -17.03 3.56
C VAL A 186 2.51 -17.21 2.52
N THR A 187 3.54 -16.36 2.55
CA THR A 187 4.71 -16.47 1.68
C THR A 187 5.95 -16.81 2.49
N GLU A 188 6.96 -17.41 1.83
CA GLU A 188 8.24 -17.63 2.48
C GLU A 188 8.96 -16.29 2.71
N PRO A 189 9.62 -16.11 3.85
CA PRO A 189 10.37 -14.90 4.14
C PRO A 189 11.62 -14.79 3.28
N ALA A 190 11.95 -13.56 2.92
CA ALA A 190 13.16 -13.26 2.17
C ALA A 190 13.76 -11.92 2.62
N TYR A 191 15.07 -11.79 2.53
CA TYR A 191 15.77 -10.50 2.73
C TYR A 191 15.67 -9.63 1.47
N LEU A 192 14.43 -9.38 1.07
CA LEU A 192 14.05 -8.53 -0.07
C LEU A 192 13.05 -7.49 0.40
N THR A 193 13.10 -6.30 -0.17
CA THR A 193 12.08 -5.30 0.08
C THR A 193 10.81 -5.65 -0.71
N LEU A 194 9.70 -5.78 0.00
CA LEU A 194 8.36 -5.84 -0.55
C LEU A 194 7.60 -4.56 -0.16
N SER A 195 6.72 -4.06 -1.02
CA SER A 195 5.99 -2.81 -0.79
C SER A 195 4.55 -2.86 -1.32
N ASP A 196 3.75 -1.91 -0.90
CA ASP A 196 2.46 -1.56 -1.50
C ASP A 196 1.47 -2.72 -1.66
N LEU A 197 1.33 -3.52 -0.61
CA LEU A 197 0.45 -4.68 -0.60
C LEU A 197 -1.01 -4.27 -0.87
N THR A 198 -1.62 -4.89 -1.87
CA THR A 198 -3.04 -4.85 -2.17
C THR A 198 -3.58 -6.26 -2.42
N ALA A 199 -4.91 -6.42 -2.38
CA ALA A 199 -5.53 -7.71 -2.60
C ALA A 199 -6.83 -7.56 -3.39
N ARG A 200 -7.11 -8.55 -4.23
CA ARG A 200 -8.38 -8.66 -4.97
C ARG A 200 -8.59 -10.06 -5.50
N ASP A 201 -9.79 -10.58 -5.33
CA ASP A 201 -10.29 -11.82 -5.96
C ASP A 201 -9.35 -13.01 -5.76
N GLY A 202 -8.81 -13.18 -4.53
CA GLY A 202 -7.92 -14.28 -4.16
C GLY A 202 -6.48 -14.11 -4.61
N LYS A 203 -6.09 -12.93 -5.04
CA LYS A 203 -4.69 -12.59 -5.39
C LYS A 203 -4.20 -11.42 -4.56
N LEU A 204 -2.95 -11.51 -4.14
CA LEU A 204 -2.20 -10.42 -3.51
C LEU A 204 -1.33 -9.77 -4.57
N TYR A 205 -1.23 -8.45 -4.56
CA TYR A 205 -0.38 -7.67 -5.45
C TYR A 205 0.54 -6.79 -4.62
N TYR A 206 1.81 -6.70 -5.00
CA TYR A 206 2.82 -5.96 -4.26
C TYR A 206 4.00 -5.58 -5.16
N GLY A 207 4.82 -4.64 -4.71
CA GLY A 207 6.13 -4.35 -5.29
C GLY A 207 7.19 -5.29 -4.74
N SER A 208 8.18 -5.67 -5.54
CA SER A 208 9.32 -6.49 -5.12
C SER A 208 10.57 -6.13 -5.90
N ILE A 209 11.71 -6.10 -5.20
CA ILE A 209 13.03 -5.86 -5.80
C ILE A 209 13.75 -7.15 -6.23
N ALA A 210 13.08 -8.30 -6.25
CA ALA A 210 13.69 -9.60 -6.54
C ALA A 210 14.42 -9.66 -7.89
N SER A 211 14.01 -8.87 -8.87
CA SER A 211 14.66 -8.76 -10.18
C SER A 211 15.83 -7.76 -10.22
N GLY A 212 16.17 -7.11 -9.10
CA GLY A 212 17.15 -6.01 -9.00
C GLY A 212 16.56 -4.63 -9.29
N ARG A 213 15.26 -4.54 -9.51
CA ARG A 213 14.46 -3.31 -9.69
C ARG A 213 13.10 -3.52 -9.06
N ASP A 214 12.42 -2.41 -8.75
CA ASP A 214 11.04 -2.45 -8.29
C ASP A 214 10.14 -2.90 -9.43
N GLU A 215 9.54 -4.08 -9.27
CA GLU A 215 8.61 -4.66 -10.22
C GLU A 215 7.33 -5.11 -9.51
N LEU A 216 6.24 -5.17 -10.27
CA LEU A 216 4.95 -5.63 -9.76
C LEU A 216 4.92 -7.15 -9.73
N HIS A 217 4.49 -7.68 -8.61
CA HIS A 217 4.31 -9.10 -8.36
C HIS A 217 2.87 -9.41 -7.98
N SER A 218 2.45 -10.63 -8.19
CA SER A 218 1.24 -11.19 -7.61
C SER A 218 1.49 -12.55 -6.98
N PHE A 219 0.72 -12.85 -5.94
CA PHE A 219 0.68 -14.15 -5.29
C PHE A 219 -0.75 -14.67 -5.32
N ASP A 220 -0.96 -15.83 -5.92
CA ASP A 220 -2.25 -16.49 -6.02
C ASP A 220 -2.49 -17.33 -4.76
N LEU A 221 -3.50 -16.97 -3.98
CA LEU A 221 -3.82 -17.59 -2.69
C LEU A 221 -4.34 -19.03 -2.82
N ALA A 222 -4.91 -19.40 -3.96
CA ALA A 222 -5.43 -20.74 -4.21
C ALA A 222 -4.33 -21.73 -4.60
N THR A 223 -3.39 -21.28 -5.42
CA THR A 223 -2.31 -22.14 -5.94
C THR A 223 -0.99 -22.00 -5.19
N GLY A 224 -0.82 -20.93 -4.40
CA GLY A 224 0.44 -20.61 -3.73
C GLY A 224 1.57 -20.20 -4.68
N ARG A 225 1.26 -19.79 -5.91
CA ARG A 225 2.24 -19.38 -6.92
C ARG A 225 2.44 -17.89 -6.94
N GLU A 226 3.69 -17.49 -7.11
CA GLU A 226 4.11 -16.12 -7.32
C GLU A 226 4.38 -15.85 -8.80
N TYR A 227 4.01 -14.64 -9.26
CA TYR A 227 4.19 -14.18 -10.63
C TYR A 227 4.78 -12.78 -10.64
N GLN A 228 5.75 -12.55 -11.52
CA GLN A 228 6.20 -11.20 -11.85
C GLN A 228 5.33 -10.65 -12.97
N LEU A 229 4.69 -9.50 -12.74
CA LEU A 229 3.70 -8.91 -13.66
C LEU A 229 4.29 -7.81 -14.55
N SER A 230 5.39 -7.20 -14.15
CA SER A 230 6.02 -6.13 -14.92
C SER A 230 7.49 -6.40 -15.19
N THR A 231 8.00 -5.75 -16.24
CA THR A 231 9.42 -5.64 -16.54
C THR A 231 9.65 -4.24 -17.10
N SER A 232 9.88 -3.29 -16.20
CA SER A 232 10.02 -1.89 -16.54
C SER A 232 11.47 -1.46 -16.61
N ARG A 233 11.74 -0.36 -17.34
CA ARG A 233 13.10 0.17 -17.43
C ARG A 233 13.56 0.82 -16.13
N PHE A 234 12.64 1.50 -15.42
CA PHE A 234 12.94 2.34 -14.26
C PHE A 234 12.16 1.98 -13.01
N GLY A 235 11.47 0.84 -13.00
CA GLY A 235 10.62 0.41 -11.91
C GLY A 235 9.11 0.63 -12.16
N SER A 236 8.32 -0.18 -11.47
CA SER A 236 6.87 -0.08 -11.39
C SER A 236 6.46 -0.25 -9.94
N PHE A 237 5.56 0.62 -9.46
CA PHE A 237 5.21 0.79 -8.05
C PHE A 237 3.69 0.82 -7.87
N ASP A 238 3.21 0.76 -6.63
CA ASP A 238 1.84 1.05 -6.23
C ASP A 238 0.75 0.22 -6.95
N PRO A 239 0.83 -1.13 -7.01
CA PRO A 239 -0.15 -1.91 -7.73
C PRO A 239 -1.57 -1.73 -7.17
N SER A 240 -2.55 -1.54 -8.04
CA SER A 240 -3.98 -1.53 -7.73
C SER A 240 -4.74 -2.33 -8.79
N ALA A 241 -5.34 -3.45 -8.41
CA ALA A 241 -6.09 -4.26 -9.36
C ALA A 241 -7.40 -3.58 -9.77
N VAL A 242 -7.58 -3.33 -11.06
CA VAL A 242 -8.85 -2.86 -11.65
C VAL A 242 -9.81 -4.04 -11.83
N ASN A 243 -9.28 -5.12 -12.42
CA ASN A 243 -9.98 -6.39 -12.65
C ASN A 243 -8.94 -7.51 -12.84
N ASP A 244 -9.37 -8.70 -13.23
CA ASP A 244 -8.51 -9.89 -13.40
C ASP A 244 -7.41 -9.74 -14.46
N THR A 245 -7.54 -8.77 -15.35
CA THR A 245 -6.63 -8.60 -16.50
C THR A 245 -5.92 -7.25 -16.54
N LEU A 246 -6.24 -6.35 -15.61
CA LEU A 246 -5.73 -4.98 -15.62
C LEU A 246 -5.34 -4.50 -14.22
N LEU A 247 -4.11 -4.00 -14.11
CA LEU A 247 -3.62 -3.25 -12.95
C LEU A 247 -3.46 -1.77 -13.31
N LEU A 248 -3.70 -0.91 -12.33
CA LEU A 248 -3.09 0.40 -12.25
C LEU A 248 -1.79 0.30 -11.45
N ALA A 249 -0.82 1.11 -11.83
CA ALA A 249 0.47 1.22 -11.17
C ALA A 249 1.04 2.62 -11.35
N THR A 250 2.07 2.92 -10.59
CA THR A 250 2.95 4.07 -10.82
C THR A 250 4.17 3.62 -11.62
N THR A 251 4.55 4.34 -12.64
CA THR A 251 5.80 4.14 -13.39
C THR A 251 6.62 5.41 -13.36
N TYR A 252 7.94 5.30 -13.54
CA TYR A 252 8.84 6.44 -13.56
C TYR A 252 9.37 6.68 -14.98
N ASP A 253 9.29 7.92 -15.44
CA ASP A 253 9.91 8.37 -16.69
C ASP A 253 10.54 9.77 -16.53
N GLN A 254 10.96 10.40 -17.62
CA GLN A 254 11.57 11.73 -17.61
C GLN A 254 10.67 12.86 -17.05
N ARG A 255 9.37 12.62 -16.96
CA ARG A 255 8.39 13.58 -16.40
C ARG A 255 8.17 13.41 -14.91
N GLY A 256 8.66 12.30 -14.33
CA GLY A 256 8.47 11.91 -12.93
C GLY A 256 7.66 10.64 -12.78
N TYR A 257 7.07 10.46 -11.64
CA TYR A 257 6.17 9.33 -11.35
C TYR A 257 4.80 9.59 -11.98
N MET A 258 4.33 8.65 -12.80
CA MET A 258 3.10 8.77 -13.58
C MET A 258 2.21 7.55 -13.41
N PRO A 259 0.86 7.72 -13.36
CA PRO A 259 -0.04 6.57 -13.39
C PRO A 259 0.11 5.81 -14.71
N ALA A 260 0.06 4.50 -14.63
CA ALA A 260 0.13 3.61 -15.78
C ALA A 260 -0.82 2.43 -15.62
N THR A 261 -1.23 1.87 -16.75
CA THR A 261 -1.96 0.61 -16.81
C THR A 261 -1.02 -0.53 -17.19
N GLN A 262 -1.18 -1.66 -16.53
CA GLN A 262 -0.46 -2.90 -16.82
C GLN A 262 -1.45 -4.03 -17.06
N ARG A 263 -1.38 -4.68 -18.23
CA ARG A 263 -2.15 -5.91 -18.50
C ARG A 263 -1.51 -7.09 -17.79
N ILE A 264 -2.34 -7.92 -17.14
CA ILE A 264 -1.91 -9.12 -16.41
C ILE A 264 -1.78 -10.35 -17.37
N ALA A 265 -1.73 -10.13 -18.71
CA ALA A 265 -1.68 -11.21 -19.70
C ALA A 265 -0.30 -11.89 -19.85
N PHE A 266 0.77 -11.29 -19.31
CA PHE A 266 2.13 -11.78 -19.46
C PHE A 266 2.71 -12.15 -18.10
N GLU A 267 2.03 -13.03 -17.37
CA GLU A 267 2.51 -13.54 -16.10
C GLU A 267 3.78 -14.37 -16.32
N ARG A 268 4.83 -14.01 -15.63
CA ARG A 268 6.08 -14.78 -15.54
C ARG A 268 6.14 -15.41 -14.16
N VAL A 269 6.32 -16.72 -14.11
CA VAL A 269 6.58 -17.41 -12.84
C VAL A 269 7.93 -16.96 -12.30
N VAL A 270 7.94 -16.45 -11.08
CA VAL A 270 9.16 -16.08 -10.37
C VAL A 270 9.44 -17.16 -9.33
N GLU A 271 10.56 -17.83 -9.49
CA GLU A 271 11.08 -18.70 -8.43
C GLU A 271 11.50 -17.83 -7.24
N PRO A 272 11.11 -18.17 -6.00
CA PRO A 272 11.53 -17.42 -4.83
C PRO A 272 13.06 -17.32 -4.80
N THR A 273 13.58 -16.09 -4.77
CA THR A 273 15.03 -15.88 -4.72
C THR A 273 15.53 -16.30 -3.33
N LYS A 274 16.12 -17.50 -3.23
CA LYS A 274 16.83 -17.90 -2.04
C LYS A 274 18.16 -17.15 -2.00
N ILE A 275 18.17 -16.01 -1.31
CA ILE A 275 19.41 -15.34 -0.99
C ILE A 275 20.14 -16.24 0.03
N PRO A 276 21.33 -16.78 -0.29
CA PRO A 276 22.09 -17.54 0.69
C PRO A 276 22.34 -16.63 1.89
N GLN A 277 22.00 -17.11 3.09
CA GLN A 277 22.35 -16.44 4.33
C GLN A 277 23.88 -16.52 4.54
N LYS A 278 24.63 -15.78 3.75
CA LYS A 278 26.00 -15.48 4.11
C LYS A 278 25.94 -14.35 5.13
N MET A 279 26.33 -14.64 6.35
CA MET A 279 26.68 -13.57 7.29
C MET A 279 27.66 -12.63 6.58
N LEU A 280 27.22 -11.43 6.25
CA LEU A 280 28.07 -10.40 5.62
C LEU A 280 29.12 -9.88 6.61
N LEU A 281 28.91 -10.11 7.91
CA LEU A 281 29.88 -9.77 8.96
C LEU A 281 30.41 -11.05 9.57
N PRO A 282 31.74 -11.18 9.76
CA PRO A 282 32.30 -12.28 10.52
C PRO A 282 31.69 -12.24 11.93
N LYS A 283 31.39 -13.42 12.50
CA LYS A 283 31.02 -13.49 13.92
C LYS A 283 32.04 -12.66 14.71
N VAL A 284 31.50 -11.64 15.41
CA VAL A 284 32.32 -10.92 16.39
C VAL A 284 32.80 -12.00 17.35
N LYS A 285 34.10 -12.28 17.36
CA LYS A 285 34.69 -13.14 18.40
C LYS A 285 34.40 -12.43 19.72
N ASP A 286 33.82 -13.16 20.66
CA ASP A 286 33.68 -12.66 22.01
C ASP A 286 35.02 -12.08 22.43
N TRP A 287 34.99 -10.82 22.82
CA TRP A 287 36.16 -10.16 23.36
C TRP A 287 36.21 -10.60 24.82
N ASP A 288 37.11 -11.52 25.14
CA ASP A 288 37.48 -11.87 26.50
C ASP A 288 38.16 -10.69 27.17
#